data_66b5f2a1f4115bd6f89f79cf82c7dd3d
#
_entry.id   66b5f2a1f4115bd6f89f79cf82c7dd3d
#
_cell.length_a   1.000
_cell.length_b   1.000
_cell.length_c   1.000
_cell.angle_alpha   90.00
_cell.angle_beta   90.00
_cell.angle_gamma   90.00
#
_symmetry.space_group_name_H-M   'P 1'
#
loop_
_entity.id
_entity.type
_entity.pdbx_description
1 polymer ?
#
loop_
_entity_poly.entity_id
_entity_poly.type
_entity_poly.pdbx_seq_one_letter_code
_entity_poly.pdbx_strand_id
1 'polypeptide(L)'
;MDKKQQIVNLWRTCFGDSEAFISLYFDRVYKDENAMTIEKDGKIVSALQIVPYTMTYLGTEISVGYISGACTTPEERGQGLMRQLLQETFEEMERREIAISALIPADPWLFDYYREQGYTEAFDYSVETYIRPNTPVQLPKITVIQPEVPTTDELFAYFNRKLRERPSCILHSQDDFITILRDLQLDNGGMYTALDENEKVVGMAFALPLEAGTAPSDKKLFIKELLYDSEEIKELLLQELTLQNNISQATVNTPPTPPGTLPMGMARIIDTK
;
A
#
# COMPACT_ATOMS: atom_id res chain seq x y z
N MET A 1 12.54 -29.07 -0.51
CA MET A 1 11.69 -27.91 -0.87
C MET A 1 12.61 -26.71 -0.82
N ASP A 2 12.60 -25.85 -1.82
CA ASP A 2 13.44 -24.64 -1.82
C ASP A 2 12.92 -23.58 -0.83
N LYS A 3 13.72 -22.54 -0.57
CA LYS A 3 13.42 -21.46 0.39
C LYS A 3 12.10 -20.77 0.04
N LYS A 4 11.93 -20.34 -1.22
CA LYS A 4 10.72 -19.66 -1.70
C LYS A 4 9.46 -20.48 -1.42
N GLN A 5 9.48 -21.77 -1.79
CA GLN A 5 8.32 -22.64 -1.61
C GLN A 5 7.98 -22.87 -0.14
N GLN A 6 8.97 -22.94 0.76
CA GLN A 6 8.73 -23.04 2.19
C GLN A 6 8.06 -21.76 2.71
N ILE A 7 8.51 -20.57 2.28
CA ILE A 7 7.91 -19.29 2.68
C ILE A 7 6.49 -19.16 2.13
N VAL A 8 6.23 -19.56 0.88
CA VAL A 8 4.86 -19.61 0.32
C VAL A 8 3.92 -20.45 1.17
N ASN A 9 4.38 -21.64 1.58
CA ASN A 9 3.56 -22.51 2.44
C ASN A 9 3.33 -21.93 3.83
N LEU A 10 4.35 -21.27 4.40
CA LEU A 10 4.21 -20.56 5.68
C LEU A 10 3.22 -19.41 5.56
N TRP A 11 3.27 -18.65 4.46
CA TRP A 11 2.31 -17.57 4.16
C TRP A 11 0.88 -18.08 4.11
N ARG A 12 0.61 -19.17 3.37
CA ARG A 12 -0.72 -19.82 3.32
C ARG A 12 -1.23 -20.24 4.69
N THR A 13 -0.33 -20.70 5.54
CA THR A 13 -0.68 -21.13 6.92
C THR A 13 -1.01 -19.94 7.82
N CYS A 14 -0.36 -18.80 7.62
CA CYS A 14 -0.43 -17.66 8.54
C CYS A 14 -1.44 -16.58 8.13
N PHE A 15 -1.66 -16.40 6.83
CA PHE A 15 -2.50 -15.36 6.24
C PHE A 15 -3.68 -16.00 5.49
N GLY A 16 -4.80 -15.32 5.44
CA GLY A 16 -6.00 -15.76 4.73
C GLY A 16 -6.07 -15.26 3.27
N ASP A 17 -4.94 -14.92 2.67
CA ASP A 17 -4.88 -14.34 1.34
C ASP A 17 -5.28 -15.32 0.24
N SER A 18 -5.85 -14.80 -0.84
CA SER A 18 -6.20 -15.59 -2.02
C SER A 18 -4.95 -16.13 -2.74
N GLU A 19 -5.06 -17.29 -3.39
CA GLU A 19 -3.97 -17.84 -4.21
C GLU A 19 -3.53 -16.89 -5.33
N ALA A 20 -4.44 -16.07 -5.84
CA ALA A 20 -4.14 -15.07 -6.85
C ALA A 20 -3.23 -13.96 -6.28
N PHE A 21 -3.52 -13.47 -5.07
CA PHE A 21 -2.66 -12.51 -4.38
C PHE A 21 -1.30 -13.12 -4.02
N ILE A 22 -1.28 -14.33 -3.46
CA ILE A 22 -0.03 -15.04 -3.14
C ILE A 22 0.84 -15.19 -4.38
N SER A 23 0.26 -15.62 -5.51
CA SER A 23 0.98 -15.72 -6.78
C SER A 23 1.54 -14.36 -7.22
N LEU A 24 0.71 -13.31 -7.21
CA LEU A 24 1.13 -11.95 -7.58
C LEU A 24 2.30 -11.47 -6.71
N TYR A 25 2.19 -11.63 -5.39
CA TYR A 25 3.23 -11.20 -4.46
C TYR A 25 4.55 -11.94 -4.68
N PHE A 26 4.51 -13.27 -4.74
CA PHE A 26 5.71 -14.08 -4.87
C PHE A 26 6.34 -14.02 -6.27
N ASP A 27 5.61 -13.64 -7.29
CA ASP A 27 6.15 -13.47 -8.63
C ASP A 27 6.74 -12.06 -8.86
N ARG A 28 6.24 -11.04 -8.16
CA ARG A 28 6.62 -9.66 -8.45
C ARG A 28 7.33 -8.94 -7.30
N VAL A 29 7.06 -9.26 -6.06
CA VAL A 29 7.61 -8.56 -4.89
C VAL A 29 8.69 -9.38 -4.20
N TYR A 30 8.45 -10.68 -4.03
CA TYR A 30 9.37 -11.56 -3.34
C TYR A 30 10.73 -11.66 -4.04
N LYS A 31 11.80 -11.56 -3.24
CA LYS A 31 13.17 -11.88 -3.66
C LYS A 31 13.88 -12.65 -2.55
N ASP A 32 14.64 -13.69 -2.93
CA ASP A 32 15.36 -14.54 -1.98
C ASP A 32 16.34 -13.76 -1.10
N GLU A 33 17.01 -12.76 -1.67
CA GLU A 33 17.97 -11.88 -0.97
C GLU A 33 17.30 -10.95 0.06
N ASN A 34 16.00 -10.73 -0.04
CA ASN A 34 15.23 -9.91 0.88
C ASN A 34 14.52 -10.74 1.98
N ALA A 35 14.57 -12.07 1.87
CA ALA A 35 13.90 -12.96 2.81
C ALA A 35 14.77 -13.26 4.02
N MET A 36 14.29 -12.86 5.20
CA MET A 36 14.82 -13.22 6.50
C MET A 36 14.03 -14.39 7.06
N THR A 37 14.70 -15.40 7.61
CA THR A 37 14.05 -16.66 8.05
C THR A 37 14.69 -17.24 9.29
N ILE A 38 13.87 -17.89 10.12
CA ILE A 38 14.36 -18.80 11.17
C ILE A 38 13.95 -20.22 10.79
N GLU A 39 14.93 -21.12 10.85
CA GLU A 39 14.74 -22.54 10.56
C GLU A 39 14.84 -23.39 11.83
N LYS A 40 13.99 -24.41 11.94
CA LYS A 40 14.07 -25.49 12.92
C LYS A 40 13.93 -26.83 12.20
N ASP A 41 14.83 -27.76 12.46
CA ASP A 41 14.84 -29.11 11.87
C ASP A 41 14.69 -29.11 10.33
N GLY A 42 15.37 -28.15 9.66
CA GLY A 42 15.35 -28.01 8.20
C GLY A 42 14.05 -27.44 7.61
N LYS A 43 13.20 -26.85 8.47
CA LYS A 43 11.95 -26.16 8.06
C LYS A 43 11.97 -24.71 8.48
N ILE A 44 11.55 -23.82 7.58
CA ILE A 44 11.34 -22.41 7.88
C ILE A 44 10.08 -22.29 8.76
N VAL A 45 10.26 -21.80 9.97
CA VAL A 45 9.18 -21.65 10.97
C VAL A 45 8.80 -20.17 11.20
N SER A 46 9.67 -19.25 10.85
CA SER A 46 9.39 -17.82 10.89
C SER A 46 10.04 -17.14 9.68
N ALA A 47 9.37 -16.17 9.10
CA ALA A 47 9.86 -15.44 7.93
C ALA A 47 9.31 -14.01 7.87
N LEU A 48 10.06 -13.14 7.18
CA LEU A 48 9.63 -11.82 6.71
C LEU A 48 10.44 -11.41 5.46
N GLN A 49 10.01 -10.36 4.78
CA GLN A 49 10.73 -9.72 3.68
C GLN A 49 11.16 -8.32 4.08
N ILE A 50 12.38 -7.91 3.69
CA ILE A 50 12.83 -6.52 3.69
C ILE A 50 12.62 -5.98 2.28
N VAL A 51 11.46 -5.43 1.97
CA VAL A 51 11.20 -4.86 0.64
C VAL A 51 11.84 -3.47 0.58
N PRO A 52 12.82 -3.24 -0.34
CA PRO A 52 13.53 -1.98 -0.41
C PRO A 52 12.68 -0.91 -1.09
N TYR A 53 12.54 0.24 -0.44
CA TYR A 53 11.93 1.45 -0.97
C TYR A 53 12.82 2.67 -0.72
N THR A 54 12.43 3.79 -1.30
CA THR A 54 12.83 5.13 -0.88
C THR A 54 11.61 5.90 -0.40
N MET A 55 11.81 6.93 0.40
CA MET A 55 10.75 7.85 0.78
C MET A 55 11.24 9.29 0.74
N THR A 56 10.31 10.21 0.51
CA THR A 56 10.57 11.63 0.72
C THR A 56 10.65 11.93 2.21
N TYR A 57 11.65 12.69 2.64
CA TYR A 57 11.79 13.12 4.02
C TYR A 57 12.53 14.48 4.08
N LEU A 58 11.86 15.51 4.60
CA LEU A 58 12.43 16.86 4.74
C LEU A 58 13.10 17.40 3.47
N GLY A 59 12.53 17.15 2.30
CA GLY A 59 13.05 17.62 1.00
C GLY A 59 14.18 16.79 0.42
N THR A 60 14.51 15.64 1.01
CA THR A 60 15.47 14.65 0.51
C THR A 60 14.80 13.29 0.34
N GLU A 61 15.54 12.32 -0.16
CA GLU A 61 15.11 10.92 -0.24
C GLU A 61 16.01 10.08 0.67
N ILE A 62 15.38 9.19 1.43
CA ILE A 62 16.05 8.24 2.31
C ILE A 62 15.65 6.80 1.99
N SER A 63 16.57 5.85 2.30
CA SER A 63 16.31 4.42 2.12
C SER A 63 15.38 3.88 3.18
N VAL A 64 14.44 3.02 2.76
CA VAL A 64 13.45 2.35 3.62
C VAL A 64 13.46 0.86 3.37
N GLY A 65 13.51 0.07 4.46
CA GLY A 65 13.23 -1.36 4.45
C GLY A 65 11.80 -1.60 4.95
N TYR A 66 10.88 -1.90 4.04
CA TYR A 66 9.51 -2.22 4.42
C TYR A 66 9.41 -3.69 4.84
N ILE A 67 8.97 -3.93 6.08
CA ILE A 67 8.72 -5.28 6.59
C ILE A 67 7.40 -5.79 6.03
N SER A 68 7.47 -6.83 5.23
CA SER A 68 6.31 -7.47 4.63
C SER A 68 6.25 -8.95 4.98
N GLY A 69 5.04 -9.49 5.15
CA GLY A 69 4.80 -10.91 5.38
C GLY A 69 5.42 -11.48 6.64
N ALA A 70 5.54 -10.68 7.70
CA ALA A 70 6.09 -11.12 8.98
C ALA A 70 5.17 -12.16 9.63
N CYS A 71 5.62 -13.42 9.70
CA CYS A 71 4.82 -14.52 10.20
C CYS A 71 5.64 -15.61 10.87
N THR A 72 5.01 -16.34 11.80
CA THR A 72 5.55 -17.53 12.48
C THR A 72 4.48 -18.61 12.46
N THR A 73 4.89 -19.84 12.12
CA THR A 73 3.96 -20.98 12.13
C THR A 73 3.25 -21.10 13.49
N PRO A 74 1.93 -21.42 13.51
CA PRO A 74 1.15 -21.43 14.75
C PRO A 74 1.77 -22.23 15.90
N GLU A 75 2.37 -23.39 15.60
CA GLU A 75 2.97 -24.29 16.56
C GLU A 75 4.21 -23.71 17.25
N GLU A 76 4.86 -22.73 16.62
CA GLU A 76 6.11 -22.12 17.12
C GLU A 76 5.89 -20.69 17.66
N ARG A 77 4.65 -20.23 17.74
CA ARG A 77 4.32 -18.92 18.31
C ARG A 77 4.56 -18.89 19.82
N GLY A 78 4.72 -17.69 20.37
CA GLY A 78 4.94 -17.48 21.81
C GLY A 78 6.36 -17.80 22.30
N GLN A 79 7.27 -18.22 21.42
CA GLN A 79 8.66 -18.56 21.77
C GLN A 79 9.65 -17.40 21.47
N GLY A 80 9.17 -16.23 21.07
CA GLY A 80 10.02 -15.06 20.79
C GLY A 80 10.71 -15.08 19.43
N LEU A 81 10.40 -16.03 18.53
CA LEU A 81 11.08 -16.19 17.24
C LEU A 81 10.94 -14.94 16.35
N MET A 82 9.75 -14.35 16.25
CA MET A 82 9.57 -13.13 15.45
C MET A 82 10.34 -11.94 16.05
N ARG A 83 10.46 -11.84 17.39
CA ARG A 83 11.30 -10.82 18.03
C ARG A 83 12.76 -11.02 17.67
N GLN A 84 13.26 -12.25 17.73
CA GLN A 84 14.62 -12.59 17.30
C GLN A 84 14.83 -12.22 15.82
N LEU A 85 13.92 -12.64 14.95
CA LEU A 85 13.99 -12.39 13.51
C LEU A 85 14.02 -10.88 13.20
N LEU A 86 13.23 -10.08 13.91
CA LEU A 86 13.24 -8.62 13.77
C LEU A 86 14.58 -8.01 14.19
N GLN A 87 15.22 -8.48 15.27
CA GLN A 87 16.55 -8.00 15.66
C GLN A 87 17.60 -8.31 14.59
N GLU A 88 17.64 -9.54 14.08
CA GLU A 88 18.53 -9.94 12.97
C GLU A 88 18.23 -9.12 11.70
N THR A 89 16.96 -8.76 11.49
CA THR A 89 16.54 -7.91 10.38
C THR A 89 17.05 -6.48 10.52
N PHE A 90 17.05 -5.91 11.73
CA PHE A 90 17.60 -4.56 11.96
C PHE A 90 19.11 -4.52 11.74
N GLU A 91 19.84 -5.54 12.16
CA GLU A 91 21.28 -5.69 11.90
C GLU A 91 21.54 -5.80 10.39
N GLU A 92 20.72 -6.54 9.66
CA GLU A 92 20.81 -6.65 8.20
C GLU A 92 20.49 -5.32 7.51
N MET A 93 19.50 -4.56 8.00
CA MET A 93 19.18 -3.23 7.50
C MET A 93 20.33 -2.24 7.74
N GLU A 94 20.95 -2.26 8.94
CA GLU A 94 22.16 -1.46 9.22
C GLU A 94 23.28 -1.80 8.22
N ARG A 95 23.53 -3.09 7.99
CA ARG A 95 24.55 -3.56 7.02
C ARG A 95 24.26 -3.12 5.57
N ARG A 96 22.98 -2.96 5.22
CA ARG A 96 22.53 -2.46 3.91
C ARG A 96 22.43 -0.94 3.84
N GLU A 97 22.80 -0.22 4.90
CA GLU A 97 22.69 1.24 5.00
C GLU A 97 21.24 1.74 4.81
N ILE A 98 20.26 0.96 5.29
CA ILE A 98 18.84 1.33 5.26
C ILE A 98 18.57 2.24 6.47
N ALA A 99 18.10 3.46 6.21
CA ALA A 99 17.92 4.47 7.25
C ALA A 99 16.70 4.21 8.16
N ILE A 100 15.62 3.67 7.59
CA ILE A 100 14.34 3.46 8.27
C ILE A 100 13.78 2.07 7.97
N SER A 101 13.33 1.38 9.02
CA SER A 101 12.41 0.25 8.90
C SER A 101 10.97 0.74 8.98
N ALA A 102 10.10 0.32 8.05
CA ALA A 102 8.68 0.68 8.04
C ALA A 102 7.80 -0.56 7.91
N LEU A 103 6.58 -0.48 8.44
CA LEU A 103 5.56 -1.51 8.30
C LEU A 103 4.15 -0.94 8.51
N ILE A 104 3.15 -1.69 8.06
CA ILE A 104 1.75 -1.45 8.36
C ILE A 104 1.25 -2.63 9.20
N PRO A 105 0.88 -2.43 10.48
CA PRO A 105 0.30 -3.49 11.30
C PRO A 105 -1.03 -3.97 10.71
N ALA A 106 -1.20 -5.28 10.53
CA ALA A 106 -2.43 -5.85 9.99
C ALA A 106 -3.61 -5.79 10.97
N ASP A 107 -3.32 -5.78 12.26
CA ASP A 107 -4.32 -5.76 13.34
C ASP A 107 -3.99 -4.69 14.39
N PRO A 108 -4.98 -4.12 15.08
CA PRO A 108 -4.76 -3.07 16.10
C PRO A 108 -3.80 -3.48 17.22
N TRP A 109 -3.83 -4.74 17.68
CA TRP A 109 -2.94 -5.20 18.75
C TRP A 109 -1.46 -5.29 18.34
N LEU A 110 -1.17 -5.35 17.05
CA LEU A 110 0.20 -5.37 16.51
C LEU A 110 0.91 -4.02 16.68
N PHE A 111 0.18 -2.90 16.82
CA PHE A 111 0.80 -1.62 17.14
C PHE A 111 1.57 -1.69 18.47
N ASP A 112 0.97 -2.28 19.51
CA ASP A 112 1.64 -2.46 20.80
C ASP A 112 2.84 -3.42 20.69
N TYR A 113 2.67 -4.51 19.97
CA TYR A 113 3.76 -5.45 19.72
C TYR A 113 4.96 -4.79 19.03
N TYR A 114 4.73 -3.98 17.99
CA TYR A 114 5.82 -3.31 17.27
C TYR A 114 6.39 -2.13 18.06
N ARG A 115 5.63 -1.45 18.92
CA ARG A 115 6.18 -0.46 19.86
C ARG A 115 7.22 -1.09 20.79
N GLU A 116 6.99 -2.30 21.28
CA GLU A 116 7.98 -3.06 22.07
C GLU A 116 9.26 -3.37 21.26
N GLN A 117 9.18 -3.39 19.93
CA GLN A 117 10.32 -3.56 19.04
C GLN A 117 10.94 -2.22 18.60
N GLY A 118 10.54 -1.10 19.22
CA GLY A 118 11.10 0.23 18.96
C GLY A 118 10.51 0.98 17.77
N TYR A 119 9.36 0.55 17.25
CA TYR A 119 8.61 1.32 16.26
C TYR A 119 7.73 2.38 16.91
N THR A 120 7.47 3.44 16.16
CA THR A 120 6.49 4.47 16.49
C THR A 120 5.54 4.68 15.33
N GLU A 121 4.32 5.14 15.61
CA GLU A 121 3.38 5.58 14.57
C GLU A 121 4.00 6.76 13.82
N ALA A 122 4.07 6.64 12.50
CA ALA A 122 4.78 7.61 11.65
C ALA A 122 4.03 7.96 10.37
N PHE A 123 3.07 7.13 9.99
CA PHE A 123 2.28 7.32 8.78
C PHE A 123 0.81 7.32 9.17
N ASP A 124 0.24 8.53 9.22
CA ASP A 124 -1.17 8.72 9.50
C ASP A 124 -1.94 9.01 8.22
N TYR A 125 -3.24 8.84 8.28
CA TYR A 125 -4.17 9.24 7.23
C TYR A 125 -5.44 9.80 7.84
N SER A 126 -6.24 10.47 7.04
CA SER A 126 -7.61 10.86 7.37
C SER A 126 -8.58 10.18 6.43
N VAL A 127 -9.85 10.14 6.82
CA VAL A 127 -10.92 9.54 6.03
C VAL A 127 -12.01 10.59 5.80
N GLU A 128 -12.34 10.82 4.54
CA GLU A 128 -13.44 11.69 4.14
C GLU A 128 -14.58 10.85 3.55
N THR A 129 -15.81 11.28 3.78
CA THR A 129 -16.97 10.71 3.08
C THR A 129 -17.36 11.68 1.97
N TYR A 130 -17.24 11.23 0.74
CA TYR A 130 -17.77 11.94 -0.42
C TYR A 130 -19.21 11.53 -0.66
N ILE A 131 -20.10 12.51 -0.84
CA ILE A 131 -21.49 12.32 -1.28
C ILE A 131 -21.64 13.08 -2.59
N ARG A 132 -22.01 12.35 -3.65
CA ARG A 132 -22.18 12.96 -4.98
C ARG A 132 -23.24 14.05 -4.95
N PRO A 133 -22.91 15.29 -5.37
CA PRO A 133 -23.86 16.39 -5.38
C PRO A 133 -24.92 16.19 -6.46
N ASN A 134 -26.11 16.76 -6.23
CA ASN A 134 -27.20 16.74 -7.23
C ASN A 134 -26.88 17.59 -8.47
N THR A 135 -26.06 18.63 -8.30
CA THR A 135 -25.59 19.47 -9.41
C THR A 135 -24.19 19.02 -9.79
N PRO A 136 -24.00 18.40 -10.96
CA PRO A 136 -22.72 17.87 -11.36
C PRO A 136 -21.70 18.98 -11.64
N VAL A 137 -20.46 18.75 -11.27
CA VAL A 137 -19.32 19.52 -11.73
C VAL A 137 -19.15 19.25 -13.23
N GLN A 138 -18.99 20.29 -14.01
CA GLN A 138 -18.77 20.18 -15.46
C GLN A 138 -17.44 20.83 -15.81
N LEU A 139 -16.50 20.00 -16.24
CA LEU A 139 -15.24 20.42 -16.82
C LEU A 139 -15.15 19.87 -18.24
N PRO A 140 -15.73 20.58 -19.23
CA PRO A 140 -15.95 20.03 -20.59
C PRO A 140 -14.66 19.68 -21.34
N LYS A 141 -13.51 20.14 -20.85
CA LYS A 141 -12.17 19.85 -21.40
C LYS A 141 -11.44 18.72 -20.65
N ILE A 142 -12.10 18.07 -19.69
CA ILE A 142 -11.51 16.98 -18.91
C ILE A 142 -12.29 15.70 -19.20
N THR A 143 -11.57 14.64 -19.52
CA THR A 143 -12.13 13.30 -19.70
C THR A 143 -11.61 12.38 -18.61
N VAL A 144 -12.48 11.60 -17.97
CA VAL A 144 -12.09 10.56 -16.99
C VAL A 144 -12.20 9.19 -17.64
N ILE A 145 -11.09 8.47 -17.66
CA ILE A 145 -10.98 7.12 -18.23
C ILE A 145 -10.48 6.12 -17.17
N GLN A 146 -10.74 4.85 -17.42
CA GLN A 146 -10.12 3.75 -16.70
C GLN A 146 -9.12 3.06 -17.65
N PRO A 147 -7.80 3.34 -17.55
CA PRO A 147 -6.82 2.77 -18.46
C PRO A 147 -6.60 1.29 -18.21
N GLU A 148 -6.24 0.57 -19.27
CA GLU A 148 -5.82 -0.82 -19.18
C GLU A 148 -4.42 -0.97 -18.56
N VAL A 149 -4.12 -2.16 -18.02
CA VAL A 149 -2.80 -2.54 -17.51
C VAL A 149 -2.15 -3.50 -18.52
N PRO A 150 -0.89 -3.29 -18.92
CA PRO A 150 0.10 -2.31 -18.43
C PRO A 150 -0.16 -0.88 -18.89
N THR A 151 0.23 0.06 -18.06
CA THR A 151 0.02 1.49 -18.26
C THR A 151 1.17 2.16 -19.01
N THR A 152 0.94 3.40 -19.47
CA THR A 152 1.97 4.22 -20.13
C THR A 152 2.96 4.81 -19.12
N ASP A 153 4.15 5.16 -19.59
CA ASP A 153 5.18 5.87 -18.81
C ASP A 153 4.66 7.20 -18.24
N GLU A 154 3.74 7.86 -18.95
CA GLU A 154 3.13 9.11 -18.53
C GLU A 154 2.26 8.98 -17.27
N LEU A 155 1.52 7.88 -17.16
CA LEU A 155 0.71 7.60 -15.96
C LEU A 155 1.61 7.37 -14.75
N PHE A 156 2.69 6.60 -14.90
CA PHE A 156 3.67 6.43 -13.84
C PHE A 156 4.39 7.75 -13.50
N ALA A 157 4.76 8.55 -14.50
CA ALA A 157 5.41 9.83 -14.28
C ALA A 157 4.53 10.80 -13.46
N TYR A 158 3.23 10.85 -13.75
CA TYR A 158 2.27 11.63 -12.97
C TYR A 158 2.19 11.11 -11.53
N PHE A 159 1.96 9.81 -11.33
CA PHE A 159 1.91 9.17 -10.02
C PHE A 159 3.16 9.50 -9.20
N ASN A 160 4.35 9.24 -9.73
CA ASN A 160 5.62 9.46 -9.05
C ASN A 160 5.84 10.96 -8.72
N ARG A 161 5.48 11.87 -9.62
CA ARG A 161 5.54 13.33 -9.37
C ARG A 161 4.68 13.72 -8.18
N LYS A 162 3.42 13.25 -8.13
CA LYS A 162 2.48 13.58 -7.06
C LYS A 162 2.90 13.01 -5.70
N LEU A 163 3.50 11.83 -5.67
CA LEU A 163 4.04 11.28 -4.43
C LEU A 163 5.23 12.12 -3.92
N ARG A 164 6.10 12.60 -4.82
CA ARG A 164 7.25 13.44 -4.48
C ARG A 164 6.88 14.84 -3.97
N GLU A 165 5.68 15.32 -4.25
CA GLU A 165 5.14 16.56 -3.68
C GLU A 165 4.81 16.43 -2.18
N ARG A 166 4.72 15.20 -1.64
CA ARG A 166 4.40 14.93 -0.23
C ARG A 166 5.65 14.99 0.64
N PRO A 167 5.57 15.55 1.85
CA PRO A 167 6.74 15.73 2.72
C PRO A 167 7.26 14.42 3.33
N SER A 168 6.43 13.38 3.37
CA SER A 168 6.78 12.06 3.92
C SER A 168 5.94 11.01 3.19
N CYS A 169 6.50 10.37 2.18
CA CYS A 169 5.79 9.43 1.33
C CYS A 169 6.74 8.35 0.79
N ILE A 170 6.31 7.10 0.86
CA ILE A 170 6.99 5.99 0.19
C ILE A 170 6.88 6.20 -1.33
N LEU A 171 8.01 6.11 -2.01
CA LEU A 171 8.10 6.19 -3.46
C LEU A 171 8.13 4.77 -4.06
N HIS A 172 7.50 4.62 -5.19
CA HIS A 172 7.37 3.34 -5.88
C HIS A 172 8.12 3.36 -7.22
N SER A 173 8.67 2.23 -7.60
CA SER A 173 9.16 1.99 -8.96
C SER A 173 8.00 1.81 -9.94
N GLN A 174 8.29 1.81 -11.23
CA GLN A 174 7.30 1.50 -12.26
C GLN A 174 6.76 0.06 -12.12
N ASP A 175 7.62 -0.88 -11.72
CA ASP A 175 7.21 -2.27 -11.46
C ASP A 175 6.29 -2.38 -10.24
N ASP A 176 6.53 -1.60 -9.18
CA ASP A 176 5.62 -1.51 -8.03
C ASP A 176 4.28 -0.91 -8.45
N PHE A 177 4.29 0.16 -9.26
CA PHE A 177 3.07 0.78 -9.77
C PHE A 177 2.20 -0.23 -10.56
N ILE A 178 2.82 -1.00 -11.46
CA ILE A 178 2.12 -2.07 -12.19
C ILE A 178 1.60 -3.15 -11.22
N THR A 179 2.37 -3.48 -10.18
CA THR A 179 1.97 -4.47 -9.17
C THR A 179 0.77 -3.99 -8.36
N ILE A 180 0.77 -2.72 -7.93
CA ILE A 180 -0.37 -2.07 -7.27
C ILE A 180 -1.63 -2.13 -8.12
N LEU A 181 -1.52 -1.86 -9.43
CA LEU A 181 -2.68 -1.91 -10.32
C LEU A 181 -3.21 -3.33 -10.50
N ARG A 182 -2.33 -4.33 -10.57
CA ARG A 182 -2.74 -5.74 -10.65
C ARG A 182 -3.39 -6.21 -9.35
N ASP A 183 -2.87 -5.78 -8.19
CA ASP A 183 -3.47 -6.06 -6.89
C ASP A 183 -4.90 -5.48 -6.80
N LEU A 184 -5.09 -4.23 -7.22
CA LEU A 184 -6.43 -3.62 -7.31
C LEU A 184 -7.40 -4.43 -8.17
N GLN A 185 -6.92 -4.99 -9.30
CA GLN A 185 -7.75 -5.80 -10.19
C GLN A 185 -8.19 -7.12 -9.56
N LEU A 186 -7.41 -7.70 -8.64
CA LEU A 186 -7.81 -8.92 -7.91
C LEU A 186 -9.08 -8.70 -7.08
N ASP A 187 -9.28 -7.49 -6.60
CA ASP A 187 -10.45 -7.09 -5.81
C ASP A 187 -11.51 -6.33 -6.65
N ASN A 188 -11.49 -6.51 -7.97
CA ASN A 188 -12.35 -5.79 -8.92
C ASN A 188 -12.22 -4.26 -8.84
N GLY A 189 -11.11 -3.77 -8.34
CA GLY A 189 -10.77 -2.34 -8.31
C GLY A 189 -10.07 -1.90 -9.57
N GLY A 190 -9.71 -0.62 -9.59
CA GLY A 190 -9.00 -0.04 -10.73
C GLY A 190 -8.48 1.37 -10.48
N MET A 191 -7.69 1.82 -11.42
CA MET A 191 -7.22 3.19 -11.49
C MET A 191 -8.09 3.99 -12.46
N TYR A 192 -8.49 5.19 -12.06
CA TYR A 192 -9.21 6.15 -12.89
C TYR A 192 -8.31 7.36 -13.11
N THR A 193 -8.30 7.89 -14.31
CA THR A 193 -7.39 8.96 -14.71
C THR A 193 -8.16 10.09 -15.38
N ALA A 194 -7.95 11.32 -14.91
CA ALA A 194 -8.45 12.53 -15.56
C ALA A 194 -7.40 13.06 -16.53
N LEU A 195 -7.81 13.26 -17.78
CA LEU A 195 -6.99 13.78 -18.88
C LEU A 195 -7.52 15.14 -19.33
N ASP A 196 -6.64 16.10 -19.59
CA ASP A 196 -7.00 17.37 -20.19
C ASP A 196 -7.20 17.27 -21.72
N GLU A 197 -7.51 18.39 -22.38
CA GLU A 197 -7.72 18.47 -23.83
C GLU A 197 -6.50 18.12 -24.69
N ASN A 198 -5.30 18.04 -24.07
CA ASN A 198 -4.04 17.62 -24.70
C ASN A 198 -3.65 16.19 -24.31
N GLU A 199 -4.59 15.42 -23.75
CA GLU A 199 -4.38 14.06 -23.22
C GLU A 199 -3.36 13.98 -22.03
N LYS A 200 -3.03 15.12 -21.42
CA LYS A 200 -2.14 15.17 -20.27
C LYS A 200 -2.89 14.74 -19.00
N VAL A 201 -2.23 13.92 -18.18
CA VAL A 201 -2.77 13.49 -16.89
C VAL A 201 -2.80 14.66 -15.90
N VAL A 202 -3.98 14.95 -15.35
CA VAL A 202 -4.24 16.02 -14.38
C VAL A 202 -4.85 15.50 -13.08
N GLY A 203 -5.20 14.21 -13.04
CA GLY A 203 -5.71 13.56 -11.84
C GLY A 203 -5.71 12.03 -11.95
N MET A 204 -5.65 11.35 -10.79
CA MET A 204 -5.60 9.89 -10.71
C MET A 204 -6.23 9.43 -9.41
N ALA A 205 -7.03 8.37 -9.45
CA ALA A 205 -7.64 7.75 -8.28
C ALA A 205 -7.53 6.23 -8.35
N PHE A 206 -7.28 5.60 -7.20
CA PHE A 206 -7.25 4.16 -7.04
C PHE A 206 -8.44 3.73 -6.21
N ALA A 207 -9.37 3.01 -6.81
CA ALA A 207 -10.67 2.72 -6.22
C ALA A 207 -10.94 1.22 -6.13
N LEU A 208 -11.60 0.83 -5.05
CA LEU A 208 -12.06 -0.52 -4.78
C LEU A 208 -13.58 -0.50 -4.53
N PRO A 209 -14.39 -1.30 -5.22
CA PRO A 209 -15.76 -1.54 -4.84
C PRO A 209 -15.78 -2.43 -3.59
N LEU A 210 -16.45 -1.98 -2.52
CA LEU A 210 -16.67 -2.76 -1.32
C LEU A 210 -18.12 -3.24 -1.28
N GLU A 211 -18.32 -4.53 -1.14
CA GLU A 211 -19.64 -5.10 -0.89
C GLU A 211 -19.86 -5.19 0.63
N ALA A 212 -20.68 -4.31 1.18
CA ALA A 212 -20.98 -4.27 2.61
C ALA A 212 -22.18 -5.15 3.01
N GLY A 213 -22.85 -5.81 2.02
CA GLY A 213 -24.05 -6.63 2.21
C GLY A 213 -24.55 -7.22 0.89
N THR A 214 -25.77 -7.80 0.89
CA THR A 214 -26.35 -8.47 -0.27
C THR A 214 -27.24 -7.57 -1.14
N ALA A 215 -27.61 -6.39 -0.66
CA ALA A 215 -28.43 -5.45 -1.42
C ALA A 215 -27.58 -4.53 -2.30
N PRO A 216 -28.07 -4.10 -3.48
CA PRO A 216 -27.36 -3.13 -4.32
C PRO A 216 -27.05 -1.81 -3.60
N SER A 217 -27.87 -1.41 -2.61
CA SER A 217 -27.65 -0.24 -1.76
C SER A 217 -26.47 -0.37 -0.81
N ASP A 218 -25.97 -1.59 -0.59
CA ASP A 218 -24.89 -1.88 0.34
C ASP A 218 -23.51 -1.74 -0.31
N LYS A 219 -23.47 -1.49 -1.63
CA LYS A 219 -22.23 -1.23 -2.36
C LYS A 219 -21.63 0.09 -1.92
N LYS A 220 -20.36 0.06 -1.57
CA LYS A 220 -19.53 1.23 -1.21
C LYS A 220 -18.36 1.31 -2.14
N LEU A 221 -17.87 2.52 -2.37
CA LEU A 221 -16.62 2.76 -3.08
C LEU A 221 -15.59 3.24 -2.07
N PHE A 222 -14.43 2.60 -2.08
CA PHE A 222 -13.28 3.01 -1.28
C PHE A 222 -12.19 3.53 -2.20
N ILE A 223 -11.79 4.78 -2.00
CA ILE A 223 -10.71 5.43 -2.72
C ILE A 223 -9.46 5.32 -1.85
N LYS A 224 -8.56 4.40 -2.21
CA LYS A 224 -7.30 4.16 -1.46
C LYS A 224 -6.32 5.31 -1.61
N GLU A 225 -6.29 5.92 -2.80
CA GLU A 225 -5.39 7.01 -3.13
C GLU A 225 -6.07 7.96 -4.12
N LEU A 226 -5.89 9.26 -3.93
CA LEU A 226 -6.45 10.30 -4.79
C LEU A 226 -5.41 11.41 -5.02
N LEU A 227 -5.00 11.56 -6.26
CA LEU A 227 -3.98 12.50 -6.71
C LEU A 227 -4.62 13.47 -7.72
N TYR A 228 -4.42 14.76 -7.54
CA TYR A 228 -5.07 15.76 -8.39
C TYR A 228 -4.24 17.04 -8.47
N ASP A 229 -4.42 17.80 -9.55
CA ASP A 229 -3.75 19.08 -9.77
C ASP A 229 -4.60 20.26 -9.29
N SER A 230 -5.92 20.09 -9.09
CA SER A 230 -6.82 21.10 -8.49
C SER A 230 -8.03 20.46 -7.81
N GLU A 231 -8.70 21.21 -6.90
CA GLU A 231 -9.90 20.73 -6.21
C GLU A 231 -11.06 20.43 -7.18
N GLU A 232 -11.14 21.14 -8.30
CA GLU A 232 -12.15 20.86 -9.35
C GLU A 232 -11.90 19.50 -10.00
N ILE A 233 -10.64 19.13 -10.23
CA ILE A 233 -10.26 17.80 -10.74
C ILE A 233 -10.58 16.71 -9.71
N LYS A 234 -10.30 16.95 -8.41
CA LYS A 234 -10.68 16.04 -7.32
C LYS A 234 -12.19 15.77 -7.36
N GLU A 235 -12.98 16.83 -7.39
CA GLU A 235 -14.45 16.75 -7.38
C GLU A 235 -14.97 15.99 -8.61
N LEU A 236 -14.44 16.29 -9.80
CA LEU A 236 -14.80 15.59 -11.03
C LEU A 236 -14.46 14.10 -10.96
N LEU A 237 -13.26 13.73 -10.50
CA LEU A 237 -12.87 12.33 -10.34
C LEU A 237 -13.84 11.58 -9.42
N LEU A 238 -14.12 12.13 -8.24
CA LEU A 238 -15.03 11.50 -7.28
C LEU A 238 -16.45 11.36 -7.83
N GLN A 239 -16.92 12.37 -8.56
CA GLN A 239 -18.20 12.34 -9.25
C GLN A 239 -18.24 11.22 -10.30
N GLU A 240 -17.27 11.18 -11.21
CA GLU A 240 -17.21 10.18 -12.28
C GLU A 240 -17.06 8.76 -11.75
N LEU A 241 -16.20 8.55 -10.72
CA LEU A 241 -16.05 7.25 -10.09
C LEU A 241 -17.39 6.76 -9.49
N THR A 242 -18.10 7.63 -8.78
CA THR A 242 -19.38 7.26 -8.18
C THR A 242 -20.47 7.03 -9.22
N LEU A 243 -20.44 7.75 -10.35
CA LEU A 243 -21.35 7.54 -11.48
C LEU A 243 -21.10 6.21 -12.18
N GLN A 244 -19.84 5.95 -12.58
CA GLN A 244 -19.46 4.74 -13.32
C GLN A 244 -19.70 3.46 -12.52
N ASN A 245 -19.56 3.52 -11.19
CA ASN A 245 -19.84 2.40 -10.30
C ASN A 245 -21.31 2.32 -9.81
N ASN A 246 -22.16 3.25 -10.25
CA ASN A 246 -23.57 3.35 -9.82
C ASN A 246 -23.73 3.43 -8.27
N ILE A 247 -22.89 4.23 -7.64
CA ILE A 247 -22.83 4.46 -6.19
C ILE A 247 -23.01 5.96 -5.94
N SER A 248 -23.67 6.34 -4.85
CA SER A 248 -23.90 7.76 -4.52
C SER A 248 -22.88 8.36 -3.56
N GLN A 249 -22.09 7.52 -2.88
CA GLN A 249 -21.11 7.96 -1.89
C GLN A 249 -19.83 7.09 -1.95
N ALA A 250 -18.71 7.69 -1.57
CA ALA A 250 -17.44 7.00 -1.45
C ALA A 250 -16.75 7.34 -0.13
N THR A 251 -15.95 6.40 0.38
CA THR A 251 -14.99 6.65 1.46
C THR A 251 -13.64 6.92 0.82
N VAL A 252 -13.01 8.02 1.18
CA VAL A 252 -11.77 8.50 0.56
C VAL A 252 -10.68 8.59 1.61
N ASN A 253 -9.57 7.88 1.40
CA ASN A 253 -8.35 8.13 2.16
C ASN A 253 -7.71 9.43 1.70
N THR A 254 -7.36 10.28 2.64
CA THR A 254 -6.71 11.56 2.39
C THR A 254 -5.42 11.68 3.22
N PRO A 255 -4.50 12.56 2.83
CA PRO A 255 -3.39 12.93 3.69
C PRO A 255 -3.88 13.35 5.09
N PRO A 256 -3.07 13.16 6.15
CA PRO A 256 -3.51 13.42 7.51
C PRO A 256 -3.92 14.89 7.70
N THR A 257 -5.14 15.09 8.18
CA THR A 257 -5.71 16.43 8.47
C THR A 257 -6.17 16.46 9.91
N PRO A 258 -5.40 17.09 10.84
CA PRO A 258 -5.81 17.22 12.23
C PRO A 258 -7.04 18.13 12.43
N PRO A 259 -7.90 17.87 13.42
CA PRO A 259 -7.95 16.68 14.27
C PRO A 259 -8.67 15.52 13.55
N GLY A 260 -8.28 14.30 13.85
CA GLY A 260 -8.99 13.11 13.33
C GLY A 260 -8.15 12.23 12.41
N THR A 261 -6.84 12.24 12.62
CA THR A 261 -5.94 11.29 11.96
C THR A 261 -6.07 9.90 12.55
N LEU A 262 -5.90 8.90 11.69
CA LEU A 262 -5.85 7.49 12.05
C LEU A 262 -4.45 6.95 11.77
N PRO A 263 -3.86 6.16 12.68
CA PRO A 263 -2.57 5.56 12.42
C PRO A 263 -2.71 4.48 11.33
N MET A 264 -1.85 4.54 10.34
CA MET A 264 -1.76 3.53 9.28
C MET A 264 -0.51 2.70 9.44
N GLY A 265 0.65 3.34 9.52
CA GLY A 265 1.93 2.66 9.52
C GLY A 265 2.86 3.14 10.62
N MET A 266 3.84 2.31 10.88
CA MET A 266 4.86 2.55 11.89
C MET A 266 6.25 2.58 11.27
N ALA A 267 7.15 3.33 11.89
CA ALA A 267 8.54 3.40 11.49
C ALA A 267 9.48 3.25 12.70
N ARG A 268 10.66 2.73 12.43
CA ARG A 268 11.79 2.66 13.33
C ARG A 268 13.04 3.20 12.62
N ILE A 269 13.77 4.10 13.26
CA ILE A 269 15.08 4.54 12.77
C ILE A 269 16.07 3.38 12.97
N ILE A 270 16.79 3.04 11.91
CA ILE A 270 17.92 2.13 11.95
C ILE A 270 19.17 2.98 12.17
N ASP A 271 19.95 2.64 13.19
CA ASP A 271 21.18 3.38 13.51
C ASP A 271 22.25 3.02 12.47
N THR A 272 22.38 3.87 11.47
CA THR A 272 23.47 3.75 10.48
C THR A 272 24.63 4.57 11.00
N LYS A 273 25.67 3.90 11.48
CA LYS A 273 26.92 4.54 11.97
C LYS A 273 27.66 5.32 10.90
#